data_b86ba2e78830cf90ca9897fd388d4236
#
_entry.id   b86ba2e78830cf90ca9897fd388d4236
#
_cell.length_a   1.000
_cell.length_b   1.000
_cell.length_c   1.000
_cell.angle_alpha   90.00
_cell.angle_beta   90.00
_cell.angle_gamma   90.00
#
_symmetry.space_group_name_H-M   'P 1'
#
loop_
_entity.id
_entity.type
_entity.pdbx_description
1 polymer ?
#
loop_
_entity_poly.entity_id
_entity_poly.type
_entity_poly.pdbx_seq_one_letter_code
_entity_poly.pdbx_strand_id
1 'polypeptide(L)'
;MKPVFDWSFALEILPTLGSALIITIQATVLGMLVAVTLGLALALLRRSRLRIVSLPTACVIEFVRSTPLLVQMYFLFYVLPLTGVRLSPLATGITALGLHYATYCAEVYRAGIEAVPRGQWEAATALNMSRWRTAVGVVLPQAIPPVVPALGNYLVAMFKDTPLLSAITVVELLQQSKIIGSATFRYTEPLTLVGLLFLALSLVAAWGVRGLEARLQRYGGKR
;
A
#
# COMPACT_ATOMS: atom_id res chain seq x y z
N MET A 1 12.07 20.00 -39.14
CA MET A 1 12.04 18.93 -38.13
C MET A 1 10.83 19.14 -37.21
N LYS A 2 9.94 18.15 -37.03
CA LYS A 2 8.91 18.27 -36.01
C LYS A 2 9.59 18.27 -34.64
N PRO A 3 9.16 19.13 -33.68
CA PRO A 3 9.74 19.13 -32.35
C PRO A 3 9.57 17.74 -31.72
N VAL A 4 10.60 17.29 -30.97
CA VAL A 4 10.59 15.98 -30.26
C VAL A 4 9.48 15.93 -29.20
N PHE A 5 9.06 17.10 -28.69
CA PHE A 5 8.01 17.28 -27.70
C PHE A 5 7.12 18.47 -28.10
N ASP A 6 5.81 18.23 -28.11
CA ASP A 6 4.82 19.23 -28.48
C ASP A 6 3.97 19.61 -27.26
N TRP A 7 4.17 20.82 -26.76
CA TRP A 7 3.48 21.35 -25.59
C TRP A 7 1.97 21.52 -25.81
N SER A 8 1.52 21.83 -27.03
CA SER A 8 0.11 21.98 -27.32
C SER A 8 -0.61 20.65 -27.17
N PHE A 9 -0.05 19.59 -27.73
CA PHE A 9 -0.57 18.22 -27.58
C PHE A 9 -0.48 17.73 -26.12
N ALA A 10 0.59 18.04 -25.40
CA ALA A 10 0.74 17.69 -23.98
C ALA A 10 -0.38 18.31 -23.13
N LEU A 11 -0.74 19.58 -23.37
CA LEU A 11 -1.82 20.27 -22.68
C LEU A 11 -3.19 19.72 -23.07
N GLU A 12 -3.39 19.33 -24.32
CA GLU A 12 -4.65 18.73 -24.82
C GLU A 12 -4.96 17.41 -24.13
N ILE A 13 -3.96 16.53 -23.93
CA ILE A 13 -4.15 15.21 -23.30
C ILE A 13 -4.20 15.24 -21.77
N LEU A 14 -3.80 16.36 -21.14
CA LEU A 14 -3.68 16.48 -19.68
C LEU A 14 -5.01 16.21 -18.94
N PRO A 15 -6.19 16.69 -19.38
CA PRO A 15 -7.46 16.36 -18.72
C PRO A 15 -7.78 14.86 -18.74
N THR A 16 -7.47 14.18 -19.85
CA THR A 16 -7.68 12.73 -20.00
C THR A 16 -6.77 11.94 -19.08
N LEU A 17 -5.50 12.33 -18.94
CA LEU A 17 -4.59 11.75 -17.96
C LEU A 17 -5.01 12.07 -16.53
N GLY A 18 -5.59 13.25 -16.28
CA GLY A 18 -6.13 13.64 -14.97
C GLY A 18 -7.27 12.72 -14.52
N SER A 19 -8.16 12.31 -15.41
CA SER A 19 -9.22 11.34 -15.09
C SER A 19 -8.64 9.95 -14.72
N ALA A 20 -7.63 9.49 -15.44
CA ALA A 20 -6.95 8.23 -15.15
C ALA A 20 -6.13 8.30 -13.84
N LEU A 21 -5.59 9.47 -13.50
CA LEU A 21 -4.93 9.71 -12.20
C LEU A 21 -5.86 9.47 -11.02
N ILE A 22 -7.15 9.83 -11.15
CA ILE A 22 -8.16 9.55 -10.11
C ILE A 22 -8.28 8.04 -9.87
N ILE A 23 -8.29 7.23 -10.94
CA ILE A 23 -8.34 5.76 -10.81
C ILE A 23 -7.09 5.22 -10.10
N THR A 24 -5.91 5.75 -10.43
CA THR A 24 -4.65 5.44 -9.74
C THR A 24 -4.74 5.74 -8.23
N ILE A 25 -5.25 6.93 -7.87
CA ILE A 25 -5.43 7.34 -6.47
C ILE A 25 -6.46 6.44 -5.77
N GLN A 26 -7.60 6.17 -6.41
CA GLN A 26 -8.63 5.29 -5.85
C GLN A 26 -8.09 3.89 -5.56
N ALA A 27 -7.39 3.29 -6.54
CA ALA A 27 -6.80 1.96 -6.37
C ALA A 27 -5.82 1.93 -5.20
N THR A 28 -4.96 2.95 -5.07
CA THR A 28 -3.97 3.03 -3.99
C THR A 28 -4.64 3.25 -2.63
N VAL A 29 -5.56 4.22 -2.52
CA VAL A 29 -6.18 4.54 -1.22
C VAL A 29 -7.02 3.36 -0.73
N LEU A 30 -7.85 2.77 -1.59
CA LEU A 30 -8.67 1.62 -1.23
C LEU A 30 -7.82 0.37 -0.97
N GLY A 31 -6.79 0.13 -1.80
CA GLY A 31 -5.81 -0.93 -1.57
C GLY A 31 -5.09 -0.77 -0.23
N MET A 32 -4.69 0.47 0.14
CA MET A 32 -4.03 0.73 1.41
C MET A 32 -4.97 0.55 2.60
N LEU A 33 -6.25 0.92 2.49
CA LEU A 33 -7.24 0.64 3.54
C LEU A 33 -7.38 -0.86 3.79
N VAL A 34 -7.45 -1.67 2.72
CA VAL A 34 -7.46 -3.13 2.84
C VAL A 34 -6.14 -3.62 3.46
N ALA A 35 -5.00 -3.11 3.02
CA ALA A 35 -3.68 -3.51 3.52
C ALA A 35 -3.51 -3.24 5.01
N VAL A 36 -3.88 -2.06 5.48
CA VAL A 36 -3.75 -1.66 6.89
C VAL A 36 -4.67 -2.49 7.78
N THR A 37 -5.94 -2.66 7.37
CA THR A 37 -6.95 -3.39 8.17
C THR A 37 -6.66 -4.90 8.21
N LEU A 38 -6.43 -5.50 7.06
CA LEU A 38 -6.11 -6.93 6.97
C LEU A 38 -4.72 -7.23 7.55
N GLY A 39 -3.75 -6.34 7.34
CA GLY A 39 -2.41 -6.47 7.92
C GLY A 39 -2.44 -6.46 9.45
N LEU A 40 -3.28 -5.62 10.06
CA LEU A 40 -3.46 -5.63 11.51
C LEU A 40 -4.07 -6.96 11.98
N ALA A 41 -5.09 -7.46 11.28
CA ALA A 41 -5.68 -8.77 11.58
C ALA A 41 -4.63 -9.89 11.49
N LEU A 42 -3.84 -9.93 10.41
CA LEU A 42 -2.76 -10.90 10.22
C LEU A 42 -1.69 -10.80 11.32
N ALA A 43 -1.30 -9.59 11.72
CA ALA A 43 -0.35 -9.39 12.81
C ALA A 43 -0.86 -9.94 14.14
N LEU A 44 -2.13 -9.72 14.45
CA LEU A 44 -2.76 -10.24 15.66
C LEU A 44 -2.89 -11.78 15.64
N LEU A 45 -3.30 -12.36 14.52
CA LEU A 45 -3.39 -13.81 14.33
C LEU A 45 -2.02 -14.47 14.45
N ARG A 46 -0.97 -13.89 13.84
CA ARG A 46 0.40 -14.39 13.93
C ARG A 46 0.95 -14.39 15.36
N ARG A 47 0.50 -13.46 16.20
CA ARG A 47 0.87 -13.37 17.64
C ARG A 47 0.04 -14.29 18.55
N SER A 48 -0.90 -15.06 17.99
CA SER A 48 -1.69 -16.01 18.77
C SER A 48 -0.80 -17.03 19.45
N ARG A 49 -1.14 -17.39 20.71
CA ARG A 49 -0.48 -18.48 21.45
C ARG A 49 -0.79 -19.86 20.86
N LEU A 50 -1.89 -19.98 20.13
CA LEU A 50 -2.32 -21.21 19.49
C LEU A 50 -1.51 -21.42 18.19
N ARG A 51 -0.61 -22.39 18.18
CA ARG A 51 0.20 -22.74 17.01
C ARG A 51 -0.65 -23.08 15.79
N ILE A 52 -1.84 -23.65 15.99
CA ILE A 52 -2.79 -23.93 14.91
C ILE A 52 -3.30 -22.67 14.19
N VAL A 53 -3.18 -21.49 14.81
CA VAL A 53 -3.52 -20.19 14.21
C VAL A 53 -2.26 -19.49 13.69
N SER A 54 -1.23 -19.41 14.52
CA SER A 54 -0.03 -18.62 14.22
C SER A 54 0.80 -19.19 13.08
N LEU A 55 0.93 -20.54 12.97
CA LEU A 55 1.72 -21.17 11.91
C LEU A 55 1.08 -21.02 10.51
N PRO A 56 -0.21 -21.35 10.28
CA PRO A 56 -0.84 -21.10 8.99
C PRO A 56 -0.81 -19.63 8.58
N THR A 57 -1.03 -18.71 9.54
CA THR A 57 -0.94 -17.27 9.26
C THR A 57 0.47 -16.89 8.81
N ALA A 58 1.51 -17.42 9.46
CA ALA A 58 2.89 -17.20 9.06
C ALA A 58 3.16 -17.73 7.64
N CYS A 59 2.69 -18.93 7.32
CA CYS A 59 2.82 -19.53 5.99
C CYS A 59 2.13 -18.69 4.91
N VAL A 60 0.91 -18.19 5.18
CA VAL A 60 0.18 -17.33 4.23
C VAL A 60 0.93 -16.01 4.01
N ILE A 61 1.41 -15.36 5.08
CA ILE A 61 2.20 -14.12 4.96
C ILE A 61 3.44 -14.36 4.10
N GLU A 62 4.19 -15.42 4.37
CA GLU A 62 5.42 -15.72 3.64
C GLU A 62 5.14 -16.10 2.18
N PHE A 63 4.12 -16.91 1.93
CA PHE A 63 3.69 -17.27 0.58
C PHE A 63 3.38 -16.04 -0.28
N VAL A 64 2.56 -15.11 0.26
CA VAL A 64 2.17 -13.90 -0.48
C VAL A 64 3.38 -12.99 -0.70
N ARG A 65 4.27 -12.84 0.27
CA ARG A 65 5.48 -12.01 0.13
C ARG A 65 6.50 -12.61 -0.83
N SER A 66 6.57 -13.93 -0.92
CA SER A 66 7.50 -14.65 -1.80
C SER A 66 7.01 -14.79 -3.24
N THR A 67 5.78 -14.34 -3.54
CA THR A 67 5.21 -14.40 -4.90
C THR A 67 5.12 -12.99 -5.50
N PRO A 68 5.38 -12.83 -6.83
CA PRO A 68 5.28 -11.53 -7.49
C PRO A 68 3.84 -11.00 -7.49
N LEU A 69 3.68 -9.71 -7.17
CA LEU A 69 2.37 -9.04 -7.15
C LEU A 69 1.61 -9.20 -8.49
N LEU A 70 2.31 -9.08 -9.63
CA LEU A 70 1.70 -9.25 -10.95
C LEU A 70 1.09 -10.65 -11.13
N VAL A 71 1.76 -11.70 -10.63
CA VAL A 71 1.24 -13.08 -10.69
C VAL A 71 0.00 -13.22 -9.83
N GLN A 72 -0.02 -12.61 -8.65
CA GLN A 72 -1.20 -12.57 -7.77
C GLN A 72 -2.37 -11.86 -8.45
N MET A 73 -2.13 -10.72 -9.13
CA MET A 73 -3.14 -10.02 -9.91
C MET A 73 -3.73 -10.88 -11.03
N TYR A 74 -2.87 -11.57 -11.79
CA TYR A 74 -3.33 -12.48 -12.86
C TYR A 74 -4.13 -13.65 -12.30
N PHE A 75 -3.71 -14.23 -11.18
CA PHE A 75 -4.46 -15.30 -10.53
C PHE A 75 -5.86 -14.84 -10.13
N LEU A 76 -5.97 -13.68 -9.47
CA LEU A 76 -7.27 -13.14 -9.06
C LEU A 76 -8.14 -12.73 -10.24
N PHE A 77 -7.54 -12.31 -11.36
CA PHE A 77 -8.29 -11.83 -12.51
C PHE A 77 -8.73 -12.94 -13.48
N TYR A 78 -7.85 -13.93 -13.72
CA TYR A 78 -8.10 -14.98 -14.71
C TYR A 78 -8.50 -16.33 -14.11
N VAL A 79 -8.00 -16.67 -12.91
CA VAL A 79 -8.21 -17.99 -12.31
C VAL A 79 -9.37 -17.97 -11.30
N LEU A 80 -9.45 -16.96 -10.45
CA LEU A 80 -10.52 -16.85 -9.44
C LEU A 80 -11.93 -16.91 -10.05
N PRO A 81 -12.23 -16.31 -11.23
CA PRO A 81 -13.54 -16.40 -11.87
C PRO A 81 -13.99 -17.83 -12.20
N LEU A 82 -13.06 -18.77 -12.38
CA LEU A 82 -13.38 -20.18 -12.62
C LEU A 82 -14.02 -20.84 -11.39
N THR A 83 -13.85 -20.27 -10.21
CA THR A 83 -14.51 -20.73 -8.96
C THR A 83 -15.89 -20.10 -8.76
N GLY A 84 -16.38 -19.29 -9.69
CA GLY A 84 -17.64 -18.55 -9.59
C GLY A 84 -17.55 -17.15 -8.97
N VAL A 85 -16.39 -16.75 -8.42
CA VAL A 85 -16.17 -15.43 -7.84
C VAL A 85 -15.62 -14.48 -8.90
N ARG A 86 -16.43 -13.51 -9.34
CA ARG A 86 -16.05 -12.51 -10.36
C ARG A 86 -15.97 -11.13 -9.73
N LEU A 87 -14.80 -10.50 -9.87
CA LEU A 87 -14.57 -9.11 -9.47
C LEU A 87 -14.41 -8.25 -10.73
N SER A 88 -14.79 -6.98 -10.64
CA SER A 88 -14.43 -6.02 -11.70
C SER A 88 -12.91 -5.84 -11.76
N PRO A 89 -12.33 -5.42 -12.90
CA PRO A 89 -10.88 -5.20 -13.01
C PRO A 89 -10.31 -4.32 -11.90
N LEU A 90 -10.97 -3.19 -11.59
CA LEU A 90 -10.54 -2.29 -10.53
C LEU A 90 -10.64 -2.94 -9.14
N ALA A 91 -11.72 -3.66 -8.84
CA ALA A 91 -11.88 -4.39 -7.58
C ALA A 91 -10.83 -5.50 -7.43
N THR A 92 -10.50 -6.20 -8.51
CA THR A 92 -9.41 -7.19 -8.53
C THR A 92 -8.07 -6.54 -8.20
N GLY A 93 -7.78 -5.39 -8.82
CA GLY A 93 -6.56 -4.65 -8.56
C GLY A 93 -6.44 -4.15 -7.12
N ILE A 94 -7.51 -3.56 -6.57
CA ILE A 94 -7.59 -3.13 -5.17
C ILE A 94 -7.36 -4.32 -4.24
N THR A 95 -8.00 -5.46 -4.53
CA THR A 95 -7.85 -6.68 -3.72
C THR A 95 -6.42 -7.21 -3.78
N ALA A 96 -5.81 -7.29 -4.97
CA ALA A 96 -4.44 -7.76 -5.14
C ALA A 96 -3.43 -6.87 -4.41
N LEU A 97 -3.50 -5.55 -4.62
CA LEU A 97 -2.67 -4.58 -3.89
C LEU A 97 -2.88 -4.69 -2.39
N GLY A 98 -4.15 -4.73 -1.95
CA GLY A 98 -4.50 -4.83 -0.55
C GLY A 98 -3.98 -6.08 0.13
N LEU A 99 -4.17 -7.26 -0.48
CA LEU A 99 -3.68 -8.55 0.03
C LEU A 99 -2.16 -8.60 0.09
N HIS A 100 -1.50 -8.17 -0.99
CA HIS A 100 -0.04 -8.14 -1.06
C HIS A 100 0.53 -7.27 0.05
N TYR A 101 0.13 -6.00 0.11
CA TYR A 101 0.63 -5.06 1.09
C TYR A 101 0.16 -5.33 2.52
N ALA A 102 -0.96 -6.06 2.73
CA ALA A 102 -1.38 -6.50 4.06
C ALA A 102 -0.31 -7.34 4.76
N THR A 103 0.40 -8.17 4.02
CA THR A 103 1.46 -9.02 4.57
C THR A 103 2.67 -8.21 5.03
N TYR A 104 3.02 -7.15 4.31
CA TYR A 104 4.07 -6.21 4.72
C TYR A 104 3.63 -5.35 5.91
N CYS A 105 2.39 -4.86 5.90
CA CYS A 105 1.81 -4.14 7.04
C CYS A 105 1.79 -5.01 8.30
N ALA A 106 1.49 -6.31 8.17
CA ALA A 106 1.49 -7.25 9.29
C ALA A 106 2.87 -7.34 9.97
N GLU A 107 3.95 -7.39 9.17
CA GLU A 107 5.31 -7.41 9.69
C GLU A 107 5.71 -6.07 10.35
N VAL A 108 5.28 -4.94 9.78
CA VAL A 108 5.49 -3.63 10.38
C VAL A 108 4.81 -3.52 11.75
N TYR A 109 3.55 -3.96 11.87
CA TYR A 109 2.85 -4.00 13.15
C TYR A 109 3.55 -4.90 14.16
N ARG A 110 3.97 -6.10 13.72
CA ARG A 110 4.69 -7.03 14.56
C ARG A 110 6.00 -6.43 15.06
N ALA A 111 6.82 -5.88 14.16
CA ALA A 111 8.10 -5.26 14.49
C ALA A 111 7.93 -4.06 15.44
N GLY A 112 6.92 -3.21 15.21
CA GLY A 112 6.64 -2.08 16.09
C GLY A 112 6.27 -2.49 17.52
N ILE A 113 5.49 -3.57 17.68
CA ILE A 113 5.14 -4.10 19.01
C ILE A 113 6.36 -4.76 19.67
N GLU A 114 7.18 -5.48 18.91
CA GLU A 114 8.38 -6.17 19.42
C GLU A 114 9.52 -5.20 19.76
N ALA A 115 9.54 -4.02 19.16
CA ALA A 115 10.49 -2.96 19.47
C ALA A 115 10.29 -2.33 20.87
N VAL A 116 9.11 -2.53 21.50
CA VAL A 116 8.85 -2.02 22.83
C VAL A 116 9.71 -2.79 23.86
N PRO A 117 10.56 -2.10 24.66
CA PRO A 117 11.46 -2.73 25.61
C PRO A 117 10.75 -3.67 26.58
N ARG A 118 11.35 -4.84 26.86
CA ARG A 118 10.79 -5.85 27.77
C ARG A 118 10.48 -5.27 29.16
N GLY A 119 11.34 -4.37 29.67
CA GLY A 119 11.09 -3.70 30.95
C GLY A 119 9.78 -2.94 31.03
N GLN A 120 9.23 -2.46 29.92
CA GLN A 120 7.89 -1.83 29.90
C GLN A 120 6.78 -2.87 30.18
N TRP A 121 6.93 -4.06 29.66
CA TRP A 121 6.01 -5.18 29.91
C TRP A 121 6.12 -5.68 31.36
N GLU A 122 7.34 -5.77 31.87
CA GLU A 122 7.64 -6.20 33.24
C GLU A 122 7.10 -5.17 34.26
N ALA A 123 7.36 -3.88 34.03
CA ALA A 123 6.81 -2.81 34.87
C ALA A 123 5.27 -2.80 34.90
N ALA A 124 4.62 -2.96 33.75
CA ALA A 124 3.16 -3.08 33.68
C ALA A 124 2.64 -4.30 34.48
N THR A 125 3.38 -5.41 34.43
CA THR A 125 3.05 -6.62 35.21
C THR A 125 3.22 -6.38 36.70
N ALA A 126 4.31 -5.72 37.12
CA ALA A 126 4.55 -5.38 38.53
C ALA A 126 3.47 -4.45 39.11
N LEU A 127 2.89 -3.59 38.26
CA LEU A 127 1.74 -2.72 38.61
C LEU A 127 0.38 -3.43 38.53
N ASN A 128 0.35 -4.76 38.35
CA ASN A 128 -0.88 -5.55 38.19
C ASN A 128 -1.80 -5.04 37.07
N MET A 129 -1.25 -4.45 35.99
CA MET A 129 -2.04 -4.01 34.85
C MET A 129 -2.61 -5.20 34.07
N SER A 130 -3.90 -5.13 33.73
CA SER A 130 -4.49 -6.12 32.83
C SER A 130 -3.84 -6.05 31.43
N ARG A 131 -3.83 -7.16 30.70
CA ARG A 131 -3.24 -7.25 29.34
C ARG A 131 -3.76 -6.16 28.41
N TRP A 132 -5.04 -5.85 28.48
CA TRP A 132 -5.66 -4.78 27.70
C TRP A 132 -5.12 -3.41 28.09
N ARG A 133 -5.06 -3.09 29.37
CA ARG A 133 -4.48 -1.83 29.85
C ARG A 133 -3.01 -1.71 29.50
N THR A 134 -2.23 -2.77 29.62
CA THR A 134 -0.83 -2.80 29.18
C THR A 134 -0.72 -2.53 27.68
N ALA A 135 -1.52 -3.22 26.85
CA ALA A 135 -1.50 -3.03 25.41
C ALA A 135 -1.83 -1.59 25.02
N VAL A 136 -2.95 -1.03 25.50
CA VAL A 136 -3.44 0.29 25.08
C VAL A 136 -2.69 1.44 25.78
N GLY A 137 -2.36 1.29 27.07
CA GLY A 137 -1.74 2.36 27.86
C GLY A 137 -0.22 2.43 27.80
N VAL A 138 0.45 1.32 27.49
CA VAL A 138 1.92 1.24 27.52
C VAL A 138 2.51 0.90 26.17
N VAL A 139 2.02 -0.17 25.54
CA VAL A 139 2.64 -0.74 24.32
C VAL A 139 2.29 0.05 23.06
N LEU A 140 1.00 0.24 22.78
CA LEU A 140 0.55 0.93 21.56
C LEU A 140 1.09 2.36 21.43
N PRO A 141 1.11 3.20 22.50
CA PRO A 141 1.68 4.54 22.39
C PRO A 141 3.17 4.55 22.02
N GLN A 142 3.91 3.49 22.35
CA GLN A 142 5.32 3.32 22.01
C GLN A 142 5.53 2.63 20.65
N ALA A 143 4.63 1.72 20.27
CA ALA A 143 4.69 0.99 19.00
C ALA A 143 4.24 1.83 17.79
N ILE A 144 3.26 2.72 17.94
CA ILE A 144 2.68 3.51 16.84
C ILE A 144 3.69 4.45 16.16
N PRO A 145 4.53 5.23 16.88
CA PRO A 145 5.44 6.17 16.24
C PRO A 145 6.36 5.58 15.17
N PRO A 146 7.01 4.43 15.34
CA PRO A 146 7.81 3.81 14.28
C PRO A 146 6.97 3.10 13.20
N VAL A 147 5.76 2.65 13.52
CA VAL A 147 4.87 1.94 12.59
C VAL A 147 4.31 2.87 11.51
N VAL A 148 3.87 4.07 11.89
CA VAL A 148 3.17 4.98 10.98
C VAL A 148 4.03 5.43 9.79
N PRO A 149 5.31 5.84 9.97
CA PRO A 149 6.19 6.15 8.84
C PRO A 149 6.43 4.95 7.90
N ALA A 150 6.58 3.75 8.48
CA ALA A 150 6.77 2.53 7.69
C ALA A 150 5.55 2.21 6.81
N LEU A 151 4.33 2.33 7.35
CA LEU A 151 3.08 2.21 6.58
C LEU A 151 2.98 3.29 5.50
N GLY A 152 3.40 4.52 5.80
CA GLY A 152 3.45 5.60 4.83
C GLY A 152 4.38 5.30 3.65
N ASN A 153 5.54 4.67 3.90
CA ASN A 153 6.44 4.23 2.85
C ASN A 153 5.80 3.17 1.94
N TYR A 154 4.99 2.26 2.49
CA TYR A 154 4.22 1.31 1.69
C TYR A 154 3.11 1.97 0.87
N LEU A 155 2.46 3.03 1.38
CA LEU A 155 1.54 3.82 0.58
C LEU A 155 2.24 4.41 -0.67
N VAL A 156 3.43 4.99 -0.49
CA VAL A 156 4.23 5.54 -1.61
C VAL A 156 4.69 4.43 -2.58
N ALA A 157 5.06 3.26 -2.07
CA ALA A 157 5.42 2.11 -2.90
C ALA A 157 4.22 1.61 -3.70
N MET A 158 3.04 1.49 -3.07
CA MET A 158 1.80 1.05 -3.72
C MET A 158 1.40 1.96 -4.89
N PHE A 159 1.59 3.29 -4.78
CA PHE A 159 1.41 4.19 -5.93
C PHE A 159 2.25 3.78 -7.13
N LYS A 160 3.51 3.40 -6.90
CA LYS A 160 4.45 3.00 -7.96
C LYS A 160 4.13 1.62 -8.55
N ASP A 161 3.35 0.81 -7.85
CA ASP A 161 2.91 -0.51 -8.31
C ASP A 161 1.56 -0.46 -9.05
N THR A 162 0.82 0.65 -8.99
CA THR A 162 -0.45 0.79 -9.72
C THR A 162 -0.33 0.61 -11.23
N PRO A 163 0.79 0.91 -11.93
CA PRO A 163 0.97 0.57 -13.34
C PRO A 163 0.76 -0.91 -13.68
N LEU A 164 0.97 -1.82 -12.71
CA LEU A 164 0.71 -3.25 -12.88
C LEU A 164 -0.78 -3.55 -13.14
N LEU A 165 -1.69 -2.66 -12.71
CA LEU A 165 -3.12 -2.79 -12.94
C LEU A 165 -3.48 -2.77 -14.43
N SER A 166 -2.64 -2.18 -15.28
CA SER A 166 -2.79 -2.18 -16.74
C SER A 166 -2.82 -3.60 -17.30
N ALA A 167 -2.14 -4.55 -16.66
CA ALA A 167 -2.07 -5.95 -17.06
C ALA A 167 -3.40 -6.70 -16.88
N ILE A 168 -4.30 -6.18 -16.03
CA ILE A 168 -5.66 -6.69 -15.81
C ILE A 168 -6.72 -5.72 -16.32
N THR A 169 -6.40 -4.99 -17.37
CA THR A 169 -7.31 -4.10 -18.13
C THR A 169 -7.83 -2.86 -17.38
N VAL A 170 -7.25 -2.50 -16.23
CA VAL A 170 -7.60 -1.25 -15.55
C VAL A 170 -6.98 -0.07 -16.30
N VAL A 171 -7.80 0.88 -16.70
CA VAL A 171 -7.35 2.10 -17.40
C VAL A 171 -6.92 3.13 -16.36
N GLU A 172 -5.79 2.85 -15.70
CA GLU A 172 -5.09 3.77 -14.82
C GLU A 172 -4.14 4.67 -15.64
N LEU A 173 -3.36 5.49 -14.96
CA LEU A 173 -2.56 6.54 -15.56
C LEU A 173 -1.60 6.05 -16.66
N LEU A 174 -0.87 4.93 -16.45
CA LEU A 174 0.04 4.36 -17.46
C LEU A 174 -0.74 3.74 -18.63
N GLN A 175 -1.82 3.02 -18.36
CA GLN A 175 -2.64 2.43 -19.41
C GLN A 175 -3.29 3.48 -20.30
N GLN A 176 -3.76 4.59 -19.71
CA GLN A 176 -4.32 5.70 -20.47
C GLN A 176 -3.27 6.32 -21.39
N SER A 177 -2.03 6.46 -20.95
CA SER A 177 -0.95 6.98 -21.81
C SER A 177 -0.63 6.05 -22.99
N LYS A 178 -0.68 4.73 -22.78
CA LYS A 178 -0.51 3.75 -23.86
C LYS A 178 -1.64 3.83 -24.88
N ILE A 179 -2.88 4.02 -24.44
CA ILE A 179 -4.05 4.21 -25.32
C ILE A 179 -3.86 5.47 -26.17
N ILE A 180 -3.49 6.60 -25.57
CA ILE A 180 -3.21 7.84 -26.30
C ILE A 180 -2.06 7.64 -27.30
N GLY A 181 -0.96 7.03 -26.85
CA GLY A 181 0.20 6.76 -27.69
C GLY A 181 -0.11 5.89 -28.89
N SER A 182 -0.92 4.82 -28.69
CA SER A 182 -1.36 3.94 -29.77
C SER A 182 -2.27 4.63 -30.79
N ALA A 183 -3.20 5.47 -30.31
CA ALA A 183 -4.14 6.19 -31.16
C ALA A 183 -3.49 7.31 -31.99
N THR A 184 -2.45 7.95 -31.46
CA THR A 184 -1.80 9.12 -32.07
C THR A 184 -0.43 8.82 -32.66
N PHE A 185 0.11 7.61 -32.42
CA PHE A 185 1.51 7.21 -32.72
C PHE A 185 2.54 8.15 -32.06
N ARG A 186 2.18 8.76 -30.93
CA ARG A 186 3.01 9.70 -30.17
C ARG A 186 3.09 9.22 -28.71
N TYR A 187 4.25 8.74 -28.30
CA TYR A 187 4.47 8.20 -26.95
C TYR A 187 5.25 9.16 -26.05
N THR A 188 6.02 10.10 -26.65
CA THR A 188 6.92 10.97 -25.88
C THR A 188 6.17 11.83 -24.88
N GLU A 189 5.13 12.54 -25.31
CA GLU A 189 4.37 13.44 -24.46
C GLU A 189 3.56 12.70 -23.40
N PRO A 190 2.74 11.66 -23.74
CA PRO A 190 1.96 10.94 -22.74
C PRO A 190 2.83 10.28 -21.68
N LEU A 191 3.93 9.60 -22.06
CA LEU A 191 4.80 8.92 -21.09
C LEU A 191 5.58 9.91 -20.22
N THR A 192 6.02 11.04 -20.77
CA THR A 192 6.68 12.11 -19.99
C THR A 192 5.72 12.69 -18.95
N LEU A 193 4.48 13.01 -19.35
CA LEU A 193 3.46 13.50 -18.41
C LEU A 193 3.12 12.48 -17.33
N VAL A 194 2.99 11.21 -17.68
CA VAL A 194 2.78 10.13 -16.70
C VAL A 194 3.93 10.07 -15.70
N GLY A 195 5.18 10.10 -16.16
CA GLY A 195 6.34 10.13 -15.28
C GLY A 195 6.32 11.31 -14.32
N LEU A 196 5.98 12.51 -14.81
CA LEU A 196 5.87 13.71 -13.99
C LEU A 196 4.70 13.64 -13.00
N LEU A 197 3.54 13.10 -13.40
CA LEU A 197 2.39 12.93 -12.53
C LEU A 197 2.67 11.89 -11.41
N PHE A 198 3.31 10.76 -11.72
CA PHE A 198 3.75 9.81 -10.70
C PHE A 198 4.80 10.39 -9.76
N LEU A 199 5.73 11.18 -10.27
CA LEU A 199 6.72 11.88 -9.45
C LEU A 199 6.03 12.86 -8.50
N ALA A 200 5.14 13.73 -9.02
CA ALA A 200 4.40 14.69 -8.21
C ALA A 200 3.57 13.98 -7.12
N LEU A 201 2.82 12.92 -7.48
CA LEU A 201 2.00 12.14 -6.55
C LEU A 201 2.87 11.51 -5.46
N SER A 202 4.01 10.90 -5.83
CA SER A 202 4.94 10.28 -4.89
C SER A 202 5.57 11.30 -3.94
N LEU A 203 5.94 12.49 -4.45
CA LEU A 203 6.51 13.57 -3.63
C LEU A 203 5.48 14.13 -2.63
N VAL A 204 4.23 14.35 -3.08
CA VAL A 204 3.14 14.80 -2.19
C VAL A 204 2.87 13.77 -1.10
N ALA A 205 2.76 12.49 -1.46
CA ALA A 205 2.56 11.41 -0.49
C ALA A 205 3.73 11.32 0.50
N ALA A 206 4.98 11.34 0.02
CA ALA A 206 6.17 11.30 0.85
C ALA A 206 6.29 12.53 1.78
N TRP A 207 5.89 13.70 1.31
CA TRP A 207 5.86 14.91 2.13
C TRP A 207 4.81 14.80 3.24
N GLY A 208 3.62 14.29 2.93
CA GLY A 208 2.57 13.99 3.91
C GLY A 208 3.04 13.02 4.99
N VAL A 209 3.73 11.93 4.59
CA VAL A 209 4.31 10.93 5.52
C VAL A 209 5.34 11.56 6.44
N ARG A 210 6.29 12.36 5.92
CA ARG A 210 7.29 13.07 6.73
C ARG A 210 6.67 14.06 7.72
N GLY A 211 5.61 14.77 7.28
CA GLY A 211 4.86 15.68 8.18
C GLY A 211 4.19 14.94 9.33
N LEU A 212 3.63 13.76 9.07
CA LEU A 212 3.03 12.91 10.09
C LEU A 212 4.08 12.34 11.05
N GLU A 213 5.20 11.88 10.53
CA GLU A 213 6.35 11.40 11.31
C GLU A 213 6.86 12.47 12.28
N ALA A 214 7.11 13.69 11.77
CA ALA A 214 7.57 14.80 12.60
C ALA A 214 6.59 15.15 13.74
N ARG A 215 5.29 15.02 13.51
CA ARG A 215 4.27 15.20 14.56
C ARG A 215 4.35 14.09 15.62
N LEU A 216 4.43 12.83 15.20
CA LEU A 216 4.47 11.69 16.11
C LEU A 216 5.73 11.70 16.99
N GLN A 217 6.90 12.05 16.43
CA GLN A 217 8.14 12.15 17.17
C GLN A 217 8.08 13.25 18.28
N ARG A 218 7.40 14.37 18.03
CA ARG A 218 7.21 15.42 19.04
C ARG A 218 6.35 14.95 20.23
N TYR A 219 5.42 14.02 20.01
CA TYR A 219 4.60 13.45 21.09
C TYR A 219 5.34 12.32 21.84
N GLY A 220 6.22 11.57 21.18
CA GLY A 220 7.01 10.50 21.82
C GLY A 220 8.23 10.99 22.60
N GLY A 221 8.85 12.11 22.21
CA GLY A 221 10.06 12.66 22.85
C GLY A 221 9.81 13.51 24.12
N LYS A 222 8.57 13.66 24.56
CA LYS A 222 8.19 14.41 25.78
C LYS A 222 7.90 13.51 26.98
N ARG A 223 8.28 12.23 26.94
CA ARG A 223 8.09 11.30 28.08
C ARG A 223 9.40 10.68 28.52
#